data_1916c910fa2a9766e39db2b5b72596e1
#
_entry.id   1916c910fa2a9766e39db2b5b72596e1
#
_cell.length_a   1.000
_cell.length_b   1.000
_cell.length_c   1.000
_cell.angle_alpha   90.00
_cell.angle_beta   90.00
_cell.angle_gamma   90.00
#
_symmetry.space_group_name_H-M   'P 1'
#
loop_
_entity.id
_entity.type
_entity.pdbx_description
1 polymer ?
#
loop_
_entity_poly.entity_id
_entity_poly.type
_entity_poly.pdbx_seq_one_letter_code
_entity_poly.pdbx_strand_id
1 'polypeptide(L)'
;MSNTTMPVLVMSDDQRAQAGEAWQAYNAMETTKQRHFDFLSQLERKKKNFNLDPTENETILIEQLLKDHDEQVKKFTDASGRLKSSNPDTHIALFTYIGKINELLDTEKVPH
;
A
#
# COMPACT_ATOMS: atom_id res chain seq x y z
N MET A 1 18.60 21.46 -10.63
CA MET A 1 17.26 21.00 -10.57
C MET A 1 17.13 19.67 -9.89
N SER A 2 16.42 19.66 -8.85
CA SER A 2 16.29 18.43 -8.12
C SER A 2 15.12 17.60 -8.65
N ASN A 3 15.32 16.34 -8.68
CA ASN A 3 14.32 15.39 -8.95
C ASN A 3 13.57 15.03 -7.69
N THR A 4 12.29 15.29 -7.69
CA THR A 4 11.46 14.89 -6.57
C THR A 4 11.00 13.46 -6.67
N THR A 5 11.33 12.82 -7.77
CA THR A 5 10.96 11.43 -8.00
C THR A 5 12.05 10.52 -7.48
N MET A 6 11.85 9.23 -7.67
CA MET A 6 12.83 8.20 -7.35
C MET A 6 14.20 8.58 -7.88
N PRO A 7 15.27 8.30 -7.12
CA PRO A 7 16.63 8.58 -7.60
C PRO A 7 16.84 8.06 -9.01
N VAL A 8 17.52 8.86 -9.81
CA VAL A 8 17.78 8.48 -11.18
C VAL A 8 18.82 7.36 -11.18
N LEU A 9 18.35 6.16 -11.40
CA LEU A 9 19.21 5.02 -11.65
C LEU A 9 19.14 4.71 -13.11
N VAL A 10 20.29 4.45 -13.70
CA VAL A 10 20.32 3.93 -15.04
C VAL A 10 19.87 2.48 -14.97
N MET A 11 18.62 2.26 -15.30
CA MET A 11 18.00 0.93 -15.19
C MET A 11 17.84 0.32 -16.57
N SER A 12 18.10 -0.97 -16.65
CA SER A 12 17.74 -1.75 -17.82
C SER A 12 16.21 -1.83 -17.91
N ASP A 13 15.71 -2.28 -19.07
CA ASP A 13 14.27 -2.46 -19.24
C ASP A 13 13.71 -3.47 -18.24
N ASP A 14 14.44 -4.55 -17.96
CA ASP A 14 14.02 -5.55 -16.97
C ASP A 14 13.95 -4.97 -15.57
N GLN A 15 14.94 -4.18 -15.18
CA GLN A 15 14.94 -3.52 -13.86
C GLN A 15 13.76 -2.58 -13.73
N ARG A 16 13.49 -1.80 -14.77
CA ARG A 16 12.37 -0.86 -14.76
C ARG A 16 11.04 -1.59 -14.69
N ALA A 17 10.89 -2.68 -15.42
CA ALA A 17 9.68 -3.48 -15.40
C ALA A 17 9.43 -4.09 -14.01
N GLN A 18 10.46 -4.63 -13.38
CA GLN A 18 10.35 -5.22 -12.04
C GLN A 18 10.06 -4.18 -10.98
N ALA A 19 10.71 -3.01 -11.06
CA ALA A 19 10.44 -1.91 -10.13
C ALA A 19 9.01 -1.40 -10.30
N GLY A 20 8.55 -1.29 -11.54
CA GLY A 20 7.18 -0.86 -11.84
C GLY A 20 6.16 -1.86 -11.32
N GLU A 21 6.41 -3.15 -11.46
CA GLU A 21 5.53 -4.19 -10.94
C GLU A 21 5.40 -4.10 -9.42
N ALA A 22 6.54 -3.95 -8.72
CA ALA A 22 6.54 -3.83 -7.26
C ALA A 22 5.85 -2.54 -6.81
N TRP A 23 6.07 -1.44 -7.53
CA TRP A 23 5.44 -0.16 -7.23
C TRP A 23 3.92 -0.22 -7.41
N GLN A 24 3.45 -0.83 -8.50
CA GLN A 24 2.02 -0.99 -8.74
C GLN A 24 1.37 -1.88 -7.68
N ALA A 25 2.06 -2.96 -7.30
CA ALA A 25 1.57 -3.85 -6.26
C ALA A 25 1.51 -3.13 -4.90
N TYR A 26 2.49 -2.29 -4.60
CA TYR A 26 2.47 -1.48 -3.39
C TYR A 26 1.26 -0.54 -3.37
N ASN A 27 1.01 0.16 -4.47
CA ASN A 27 -0.13 1.07 -4.56
C ASN A 27 -1.46 0.35 -4.42
N ALA A 28 -1.60 -0.82 -5.03
CA ALA A 28 -2.81 -1.64 -4.90
C ALA A 28 -3.01 -2.11 -3.46
N MET A 29 -1.92 -2.50 -2.79
CA MET A 29 -1.96 -2.89 -1.39
C MET A 29 -2.44 -1.73 -0.50
N GLU A 30 -1.89 -0.52 -0.72
CA GLU A 30 -2.28 0.67 0.04
C GLU A 30 -3.73 1.04 -0.21
N THR A 31 -4.22 0.89 -1.44
CA THR A 31 -5.61 1.16 -1.78
C THR A 31 -6.55 0.20 -1.04
N THR A 32 -6.25 -1.09 -1.05
CA THR A 32 -7.10 -2.06 -0.36
C THR A 32 -7.04 -1.89 1.16
N LYS A 33 -5.87 -1.53 1.69
CA LYS A 33 -5.73 -1.21 3.11
C LYS A 33 -6.64 -0.04 3.49
N GLN A 34 -6.63 1.02 2.70
CA GLN A 34 -7.45 2.21 2.98
C GLN A 34 -8.94 1.89 2.92
N ARG A 35 -9.37 1.11 1.93
CA ARG A 35 -10.77 0.69 1.83
C ARG A 35 -11.22 -0.08 3.06
N HIS A 36 -10.39 -0.99 3.54
CA HIS A 36 -10.69 -1.79 4.71
C HIS A 36 -10.80 -0.90 5.96
N PHE A 37 -9.85 0.00 6.16
CA PHE A 37 -9.88 0.92 7.29
C PHE A 37 -11.08 1.87 7.25
N ASP A 38 -11.41 2.41 6.07
CA ASP A 38 -12.54 3.33 5.93
C ASP A 38 -13.85 2.64 6.30
N PHE A 39 -14.02 1.41 5.86
CA PHE A 39 -15.23 0.67 6.18
C PHE A 39 -15.30 0.31 7.67
N LEU A 40 -14.19 -0.13 8.25
CA LEU A 40 -14.12 -0.38 9.70
C LEU A 40 -14.48 0.88 10.49
N SER A 41 -13.96 2.03 10.08
CA SER A 41 -14.27 3.30 10.74
C SER A 41 -15.74 3.64 10.66
N GLN A 42 -16.39 3.35 9.53
CA GLN A 42 -17.84 3.55 9.39
C GLN A 42 -18.62 2.67 10.37
N LEU A 43 -18.23 1.40 10.49
CA LEU A 43 -18.88 0.48 11.42
C LEU A 43 -18.69 0.90 12.87
N GLU A 44 -17.51 1.37 13.22
CA GLU A 44 -17.22 1.87 14.55
C GLU A 44 -18.06 3.09 14.88
N ARG A 45 -18.23 4.02 13.94
CA ARG A 45 -19.07 5.21 14.13
C ARG A 45 -20.54 4.83 14.32
N LYS A 46 -21.04 3.86 13.57
CA LYS A 46 -22.41 3.36 13.74
C LYS A 46 -22.61 2.77 15.13
N LYS A 47 -21.64 1.99 15.59
CA LYS A 47 -21.71 1.41 16.93
C LYS A 47 -21.67 2.47 18.00
N LYS A 48 -20.75 3.44 17.88
CA LYS A 48 -20.59 4.50 18.87
C LYS A 48 -21.78 5.45 18.92
N ASN A 49 -22.29 5.86 17.75
CA ASN A 49 -23.33 6.90 17.68
C ASN A 49 -24.73 6.35 17.82
N PHE A 50 -24.98 5.14 17.37
CA PHE A 50 -26.33 4.57 17.30
C PHE A 50 -26.46 3.22 17.99
N ASN A 51 -25.37 2.71 18.55
CA ASN A 51 -25.33 1.39 19.20
C ASN A 51 -25.81 0.26 18.27
N LEU A 52 -25.46 0.38 16.98
CA LEU A 52 -25.82 -0.60 15.98
C LEU A 52 -24.62 -1.52 15.68
N ASP A 53 -24.86 -2.82 15.79
CA ASP A 53 -23.87 -3.83 15.41
C ASP A 53 -23.85 -3.98 13.89
N PRO A 54 -22.74 -4.48 13.32
CA PRO A 54 -22.70 -4.73 11.90
C PRO A 54 -23.77 -5.72 11.47
N THR A 55 -24.37 -5.45 10.31
CA THR A 55 -25.31 -6.38 9.70
C THR A 55 -24.55 -7.56 9.12
N GLU A 56 -25.28 -8.62 8.78
CA GLU A 56 -24.68 -9.79 8.11
C GLU A 56 -23.96 -9.38 6.81
N ASN A 57 -24.61 -8.55 6.00
CA ASN A 57 -24.00 -8.06 4.76
C ASN A 57 -22.74 -7.25 5.00
N GLU A 58 -22.75 -6.43 6.03
CA GLU A 58 -21.57 -5.65 6.39
C GLU A 58 -20.42 -6.55 6.85
N THR A 59 -20.73 -7.59 7.60
CA THR A 59 -19.72 -8.57 8.04
C THR A 59 -19.10 -9.29 6.84
N ILE A 60 -19.93 -9.71 5.87
CA ILE A 60 -19.46 -10.34 4.65
C ILE A 60 -18.55 -9.37 3.87
N LEU A 61 -18.95 -8.12 3.77
CA LEU A 61 -18.15 -7.12 3.05
C LEU A 61 -16.80 -6.87 3.72
N ILE A 62 -16.77 -6.81 5.05
CA ILE A 62 -15.50 -6.60 5.76
C ILE A 62 -14.54 -7.78 5.52
N GLU A 63 -15.06 -9.00 5.52
CA GLU A 63 -14.26 -10.19 5.23
C GLU A 63 -13.72 -10.16 3.80
N GLN A 64 -14.53 -9.71 2.84
CA GLN A 64 -14.11 -9.59 1.46
C GLN A 64 -13.02 -8.53 1.29
N LEU A 65 -13.17 -7.39 1.96
CA LEU A 65 -12.17 -6.31 1.92
C LEU A 65 -10.84 -6.77 2.53
N LEU A 66 -10.90 -7.52 3.62
CA LEU A 66 -9.69 -8.07 4.23
C LEU A 66 -9.01 -9.08 3.29
N LYS A 67 -9.79 -9.94 2.66
CA LYS A 67 -9.27 -10.91 1.70
C LYS A 67 -8.60 -10.21 0.52
N ASP A 68 -9.24 -9.18 -0.02
CA ASP A 68 -8.66 -8.39 -1.12
C ASP A 68 -7.33 -7.78 -0.70
N HIS A 69 -7.26 -7.25 0.50
CA HIS A 69 -6.02 -6.67 1.03
C HIS A 69 -4.94 -7.75 1.17
N ASP A 70 -5.27 -8.91 1.72
CA ASP A 70 -4.30 -10.01 1.88
C ASP A 70 -3.75 -10.46 0.53
N GLU A 71 -4.59 -10.51 -0.51
CA GLU A 71 -4.15 -10.84 -1.86
C GLU A 71 -3.16 -9.80 -2.40
N GLN A 72 -3.40 -8.52 -2.15
CA GLN A 72 -2.49 -7.47 -2.61
C GLN A 72 -1.18 -7.47 -1.82
N VAL A 73 -1.24 -7.76 -0.52
CA VAL A 73 -0.02 -7.93 0.30
C VAL A 73 0.84 -9.05 -0.28
N LYS A 74 0.23 -10.16 -0.65
CA LYS A 74 0.95 -11.30 -1.23
C LYS A 74 1.59 -10.91 -2.56
N LYS A 75 0.86 -10.22 -3.43
CA LYS A 75 1.39 -9.76 -4.71
C LYS A 75 2.59 -8.83 -4.53
N PHE A 76 2.49 -7.91 -3.59
CA PHE A 76 3.59 -7.00 -3.29
C PHE A 76 4.80 -7.75 -2.73
N THR A 77 4.59 -8.69 -1.82
CA THR A 77 5.65 -9.50 -1.25
C THR A 77 6.37 -10.30 -2.33
N ASP A 78 5.62 -10.91 -3.24
CA ASP A 78 6.20 -11.69 -4.34
C ASP A 78 6.98 -10.80 -5.31
N ALA A 79 6.40 -9.67 -5.70
CA ALA A 79 7.04 -8.75 -6.64
C ALA A 79 8.31 -8.14 -6.05
N SER A 80 8.27 -7.72 -4.78
CA SER A 80 9.43 -7.15 -4.12
C SER A 80 10.51 -8.19 -3.87
N GLY A 81 10.12 -9.43 -3.60
CA GLY A 81 11.07 -10.54 -3.46
C GLY A 81 11.81 -10.82 -4.75
N ARG A 82 11.11 -10.84 -5.89
CA ARG A 82 11.73 -11.00 -7.20
C ARG A 82 12.69 -9.85 -7.49
N LEU A 83 12.28 -8.64 -7.20
CA LEU A 83 13.12 -7.46 -7.40
C LEU A 83 14.39 -7.54 -6.55
N LYS A 84 14.26 -7.89 -5.30
CA LYS A 84 15.39 -8.01 -4.36
C LYS A 84 16.39 -9.07 -4.86
N SER A 85 15.90 -10.20 -5.34
CA SER A 85 16.76 -11.28 -5.83
C SER A 85 17.49 -10.93 -7.12
N SER A 86 16.79 -10.25 -8.05
CA SER A 86 17.34 -9.95 -9.37
C SER A 86 18.11 -8.64 -9.40
N ASN A 87 17.64 -7.63 -8.67
CA ASN A 87 18.20 -6.27 -8.73
C ASN A 87 18.19 -5.63 -7.35
N PRO A 88 19.08 -6.06 -6.45
CA PRO A 88 19.06 -5.58 -5.05
C PRO A 88 19.22 -4.06 -4.92
N ASP A 89 20.00 -3.42 -5.77
CA ASP A 89 20.17 -1.96 -5.71
C ASP A 89 18.86 -1.24 -6.06
N THR A 90 18.15 -1.74 -7.06
CA THR A 90 16.86 -1.18 -7.45
C THR A 90 15.83 -1.40 -6.34
N HIS A 91 15.87 -2.55 -5.68
CA HIS A 91 15.00 -2.84 -4.53
C HIS A 91 15.26 -1.82 -3.40
N ILE A 92 16.50 -1.54 -3.08
CA ILE A 92 16.86 -0.57 -2.06
C ILE A 92 16.34 0.83 -2.43
N ALA A 93 16.54 1.23 -3.69
CA ALA A 93 16.09 2.53 -4.16
C ALA A 93 14.57 2.67 -4.08
N LEU A 94 13.83 1.64 -4.47
CA LEU A 94 12.37 1.66 -4.41
C LEU A 94 11.88 1.77 -2.97
N PHE A 95 12.44 0.99 -2.06
CA PHE A 95 12.00 1.02 -0.66
C PHE A 95 12.39 2.31 0.04
N THR A 96 13.51 2.90 -0.33
CA THR A 96 13.89 4.22 0.16
C THR A 96 12.86 5.27 -0.29
N TYR A 97 12.44 5.20 -1.54
CA TYR A 97 11.42 6.10 -2.08
C TYR A 97 10.07 5.93 -1.36
N ILE A 98 9.64 4.70 -1.15
CA ILE A 98 8.41 4.40 -0.41
C ILE A 98 8.49 4.96 1.01
N GLY A 99 9.62 4.79 1.68
CA GLY A 99 9.82 5.32 3.02
C GLY A 99 9.68 6.83 3.06
N LYS A 100 10.22 7.53 2.07
CA LYS A 100 10.12 8.99 1.99
C LYS A 100 8.69 9.45 1.77
N ILE A 101 7.93 8.75 0.92
CA ILE A 101 6.52 9.06 0.69
C ILE A 101 5.74 8.90 2.00
N ASN A 102 5.97 7.84 2.73
CA ASN A 102 5.29 7.58 3.99
C ASN A 102 5.61 8.66 5.03
N GLU A 103 6.86 9.11 5.10
CA GLU A 103 7.24 10.21 5.98
C GLU A 103 6.48 11.48 5.65
N LEU A 104 6.37 11.83 4.37
CA LEU A 104 5.63 13.01 3.94
C LEU A 104 4.15 12.91 4.29
N LEU A 105 3.54 11.76 4.07
CA LEU A 105 2.14 11.54 4.40
C LEU A 105 1.90 11.64 5.91
N ASP A 106 2.78 11.08 6.71
CA ASP A 106 2.68 11.15 8.17
C ASP A 106 2.80 12.60 8.65
N THR A 107 3.72 13.37 8.07
CA THR A 107 3.88 14.77 8.40
C THR A 107 2.60 15.56 8.09
N GLU A 108 1.98 15.30 6.97
CA GLU A 108 0.74 15.96 6.57
C GLU A 108 -0.44 15.60 7.47
N LYS A 109 -0.43 14.39 8.02
CA LYS A 109 -1.51 13.91 8.88
C LYS A 109 -1.43 14.43 10.30
N VAL A 110 -0.27 14.89 10.72
CA VAL A 110 -0.08 15.37 12.09
C VAL A 110 -0.73 16.74 12.24
N PRO A 111 -1.74 16.88 13.13
CA PRO A 111 -2.35 18.18 13.34
C PRO A 111 -1.37 19.11 14.05
N HIS A 112 -1.44 20.34 13.70
CA HIS A 112 -0.59 21.38 14.28
C HIS A 112 -1.32 22.19 15.34
#